data_c7cc0fe073711f8426f0a9199b05ca4a
#
_entry.id   c7cc0fe073711f8426f0a9199b05ca4a
#
_cell.length_a   1.000
_cell.length_b   1.000
_cell.length_c   1.000
_cell.angle_alpha   90.00
_cell.angle_beta   90.00
_cell.angle_gamma   90.00
#
_symmetry.space_group_name_H-M   'P 1'
#
loop_
_entity.id
_entity.type
_entity.pdbx_description
1 polymer ?
#
loop_
_entity_poly.entity_id
_entity_poly.type
_entity_poly.pdbx_seq_one_letter_code
_entity_poly.pdbx_strand_id
1 'polypeptide(L)'
;MTKLRRYVTIPCLLLGALLFAGTSLAQTRPAIVEQLAKTYGLDSYGQIEAVRYTFNLELPALKVNLSRTWTWEPKTGQVTYESKDKDGKPVKVSYNRNQMNSAPGNVKDDIDPGFVNDNYWFIFPFHVYWDTSATVTVTEKQKLPIGKGTATLVSVKYPAELGGYTPGDTWNLYVGAEGRVVEFVYLRGGPKKPSNVTTTWAGYEKAGPLLVSAEHRGTADGKPAHIFFSNVAYKLAGSDKWMDATPAK
;
A
#
# COMPACT_ATOMS: atom_id res chain seq x y z
N MET A 1 71.97 -52.39 -10.71
CA MET A 1 71.04 -52.14 -9.64
C MET A 1 69.97 -51.20 -10.15
N THR A 2 68.84 -51.73 -10.63
CA THR A 2 67.81 -51.05 -11.37
C THR A 2 66.64 -50.82 -10.41
N LYS A 3 66.29 -49.52 -10.04
CA LYS A 3 65.16 -49.18 -9.18
C LYS A 3 63.88 -49.06 -10.01
N LEU A 4 62.96 -49.94 -9.77
CA LEU A 4 61.60 -49.92 -10.30
C LEU A 4 60.79 -48.80 -9.64
N ARG A 5 60.30 -47.84 -10.44
CA ARG A 5 59.31 -46.85 -9.99
C ARG A 5 57.89 -47.43 -10.19
N ARG A 6 57.14 -47.56 -9.09
CA ARG A 6 55.71 -47.91 -9.09
C ARG A 6 54.89 -46.63 -9.33
N TYR A 7 54.09 -46.61 -10.38
CA TYR A 7 53.10 -45.59 -10.63
C TYR A 7 51.79 -45.97 -9.86
N VAL A 8 51.34 -45.10 -8.95
CA VAL A 8 50.06 -45.23 -8.28
C VAL A 8 49.06 -44.42 -9.12
N THR A 9 48.14 -45.14 -9.75
CA THR A 9 46.97 -44.52 -10.44
C THR A 9 45.88 -44.21 -9.43
N ILE A 10 45.53 -42.92 -9.28
CA ILE A 10 44.41 -42.44 -8.46
C ILE A 10 43.19 -42.38 -9.40
N PRO A 11 42.09 -43.04 -9.10
CA PRO A 11 40.83 -42.86 -9.85
C PRO A 11 40.20 -41.52 -9.52
N CYS A 12 40.03 -40.67 -10.54
CA CYS A 12 39.21 -39.45 -10.46
C CYS A 12 37.71 -39.83 -10.30
N LEU A 13 37.18 -39.64 -9.11
CA LEU A 13 35.75 -39.68 -8.87
C LEU A 13 35.15 -38.36 -9.37
N LEU A 14 34.50 -38.40 -10.52
CA LEU A 14 33.64 -37.31 -11.02
C LEU A 14 32.38 -37.24 -10.14
N LEU A 15 32.38 -36.30 -9.21
CA LEU A 15 31.20 -35.92 -8.42
C LEU A 15 30.30 -35.05 -9.31
N GLY A 16 29.27 -35.66 -9.90
CA GLY A 16 28.24 -34.94 -10.66
C GLY A 16 27.42 -34.06 -9.71
N ALA A 17 27.66 -32.78 -9.74
CA ALA A 17 26.77 -31.79 -9.07
C ALA A 17 25.45 -31.71 -9.86
N LEU A 18 24.40 -32.36 -9.34
CA LEU A 18 23.02 -32.14 -9.77
C LEU A 18 22.62 -30.72 -9.32
N LEU A 19 22.68 -29.79 -10.27
CA LEU A 19 22.08 -28.48 -10.13
C LEU A 19 20.55 -28.68 -10.12
N PHE A 20 19.94 -28.76 -8.95
CA PHE A 20 18.51 -28.53 -8.80
C PHE A 20 18.21 -27.05 -9.16
N ALA A 21 17.87 -26.81 -10.42
CA ALA A 21 17.21 -25.59 -10.82
C ALA A 21 15.83 -25.58 -10.14
N GLY A 22 15.76 -25.02 -8.94
CA GLY A 22 14.49 -24.74 -8.29
C GLY A 22 13.71 -23.78 -9.19
N THR A 23 12.74 -24.30 -9.93
CA THR A 23 11.73 -23.47 -10.58
C THR A 23 10.95 -22.80 -9.45
N SER A 24 11.27 -21.54 -9.18
CA SER A 24 10.41 -20.66 -8.38
C SER A 24 9.10 -20.56 -9.14
N LEU A 25 8.11 -21.35 -8.74
CA LEU A 25 6.75 -21.17 -9.23
C LEU A 25 6.32 -19.77 -8.77
N ALA A 26 6.29 -18.83 -9.70
CA ALA A 26 5.69 -17.53 -9.43
C ALA A 26 4.30 -17.81 -8.91
N GLN A 27 4.04 -17.44 -7.65
CA GLN A 27 2.76 -17.67 -7.01
C GLN A 27 1.70 -16.95 -7.84
N THR A 28 0.82 -17.70 -8.49
CA THR A 28 -0.28 -17.13 -9.27
C THR A 28 -1.14 -16.32 -8.31
N ARG A 29 -1.21 -15.02 -8.51
CA ARG A 29 -2.02 -14.14 -7.64
C ARG A 29 -3.48 -14.51 -7.76
N PRO A 30 -4.25 -14.55 -6.65
CA PRO A 30 -5.67 -14.85 -6.69
C PRO A 30 -6.44 -13.87 -7.60
N ALA A 31 -7.43 -14.37 -8.36
CA ALA A 31 -8.22 -13.54 -9.29
C ALA A 31 -8.89 -12.33 -8.62
N ILE A 32 -9.24 -12.45 -7.34
CA ILE A 32 -9.83 -11.35 -6.57
C ILE A 32 -8.94 -10.10 -6.49
N VAL A 33 -7.62 -10.25 -6.62
CA VAL A 33 -6.66 -9.13 -6.62
C VAL A 33 -6.95 -8.17 -7.76
N GLU A 34 -7.07 -8.71 -8.97
CA GLU A 34 -7.40 -7.91 -10.16
C GLU A 34 -8.85 -7.42 -10.12
N GLN A 35 -9.80 -8.27 -9.72
CA GLN A 35 -11.20 -7.89 -9.58
C GLN A 35 -11.38 -6.72 -8.60
N LEU A 36 -10.69 -6.77 -7.46
CA LEU A 36 -10.70 -5.69 -6.48
C LEU A 36 -10.21 -4.39 -7.10
N ALA A 37 -9.02 -4.39 -7.73
CA ALA A 37 -8.48 -3.19 -8.36
C ALA A 37 -9.39 -2.64 -9.47
N LYS A 38 -10.03 -3.52 -10.26
CA LYS A 38 -11.03 -3.12 -11.29
C LYS A 38 -12.27 -2.47 -10.68
N THR A 39 -12.77 -3.00 -9.56
CA THR A 39 -13.89 -2.37 -8.82
C THR A 39 -13.57 -0.93 -8.43
N TYR A 40 -12.30 -0.64 -8.15
CA TYR A 40 -11.83 0.69 -7.78
C TYR A 40 -11.38 1.55 -8.97
N GLY A 41 -11.45 1.05 -10.22
CA GLY A 41 -11.22 1.82 -11.44
C GLY A 41 -9.90 1.55 -12.14
N LEU A 42 -9.26 0.39 -11.95
CA LEU A 42 -7.97 0.03 -12.57
C LEU A 42 -7.98 0.24 -14.08
N ASP A 43 -9.03 -0.21 -14.78
CA ASP A 43 -9.10 -0.15 -16.24
C ASP A 43 -9.08 1.30 -16.79
N SER A 44 -9.46 2.25 -15.98
CA SER A 44 -9.49 3.68 -16.32
C SER A 44 -8.48 4.52 -15.57
N TYR A 45 -7.63 3.90 -14.76
CA TYR A 45 -6.62 4.61 -13.96
C TYR A 45 -5.68 5.48 -14.81
N GLY A 46 -5.33 5.03 -16.00
CA GLY A 46 -4.51 5.78 -16.96
C GLY A 46 -5.12 7.12 -17.44
N GLN A 47 -6.42 7.36 -17.21
CA GLN A 47 -7.07 8.63 -17.49
C GLN A 47 -6.79 9.71 -16.45
N ILE A 48 -6.28 9.34 -15.27
CA ILE A 48 -5.94 10.28 -14.22
C ILE A 48 -4.64 11.01 -14.56
N GLU A 49 -4.71 12.34 -14.57
CA GLU A 49 -3.54 13.22 -14.66
C GLU A 49 -3.01 13.55 -13.27
N ALA A 50 -3.90 13.98 -12.39
CA ALA A 50 -3.56 14.29 -11.00
C ALA A 50 -4.72 13.99 -10.05
N VAL A 51 -4.39 13.68 -8.81
CA VAL A 51 -5.35 13.55 -7.69
C VAL A 51 -4.88 14.46 -6.56
N ARG A 52 -5.83 15.15 -5.93
CA ARG A 52 -5.61 15.91 -4.70
C ARG A 52 -6.53 15.38 -3.61
N TYR A 53 -6.01 15.24 -2.42
CA TYR A 53 -6.77 14.83 -1.23
C TYR A 53 -6.11 15.36 0.04
N THR A 54 -6.90 15.53 1.09
CA THR A 54 -6.43 15.81 2.43
C THR A 54 -6.62 14.57 3.29
N PHE A 55 -5.52 13.97 3.74
CA PHE A 55 -5.52 12.91 4.75
C PHE A 55 -5.67 13.53 6.13
N ASN A 56 -6.60 13.03 6.91
CA ASN A 56 -6.84 13.45 8.28
C ASN A 56 -6.76 12.23 9.21
N LEU A 57 -6.11 12.41 10.36
CA LEU A 57 -5.99 11.39 11.41
C LEU A 57 -6.33 12.01 12.76
N GLU A 58 -7.32 11.45 13.44
CA GLU A 58 -7.71 11.80 14.80
C GLU A 58 -7.49 10.61 15.73
N LEU A 59 -6.64 10.80 16.74
CA LEU A 59 -6.42 9.85 17.83
C LEU A 59 -6.64 10.57 19.16
N PRO A 60 -7.90 10.68 19.63
CA PRO A 60 -8.25 11.50 20.79
C PRO A 60 -7.50 11.10 22.07
N ALA A 61 -7.29 9.80 22.29
CA ALA A 61 -6.56 9.29 23.46
C ALA A 61 -5.08 9.70 23.49
N LEU A 62 -4.49 10.07 22.33
CA LEU A 62 -3.12 10.54 22.18
C LEU A 62 -3.04 12.05 21.93
N LYS A 63 -4.19 12.74 21.88
CA LYS A 63 -4.30 14.16 21.49
C LYS A 63 -3.64 14.45 20.14
N VAL A 64 -3.70 13.50 19.21
CA VAL A 64 -3.21 13.65 17.84
C VAL A 64 -4.37 14.10 16.95
N ASN A 65 -4.15 15.19 16.25
CA ASN A 65 -4.98 15.66 15.16
C ASN A 65 -4.05 16.10 14.04
N LEU A 66 -4.00 15.32 12.97
CA LEU A 66 -3.10 15.52 11.86
C LEU A 66 -3.89 15.76 10.58
N SER A 67 -3.45 16.73 9.79
CA SER A 67 -4.02 17.02 8.47
C SER A 67 -2.90 17.31 7.49
N ARG A 68 -2.88 16.60 6.36
CA ARG A 68 -1.89 16.73 5.29
C ARG A 68 -2.59 16.71 3.94
N THR A 69 -2.34 17.72 3.13
CA THR A 69 -2.89 17.77 1.77
C THR A 69 -1.83 17.36 0.76
N TRP A 70 -2.20 16.46 -0.10
CA TRP A 70 -1.37 15.93 -1.16
C TRP A 70 -1.96 16.25 -2.52
N THR A 71 -1.12 16.70 -3.44
CA THR A 71 -1.40 16.67 -4.87
C THR A 71 -0.40 15.73 -5.51
N TRP A 72 -0.88 14.72 -6.20
CA TRP A 72 -0.07 13.67 -6.78
C TRP A 72 -0.39 13.49 -8.27
N GLU A 73 0.66 13.46 -9.08
CA GLU A 73 0.62 13.18 -10.51
C GLU A 73 1.22 11.79 -10.75
N PRO A 74 0.42 10.74 -10.88
CA PRO A 74 0.91 9.37 -10.96
C PRO A 74 1.87 9.11 -12.11
N LYS A 75 1.64 9.76 -13.26
CA LYS A 75 2.44 9.55 -14.49
C LYS A 75 3.82 10.17 -14.42
N THR A 76 3.94 11.33 -13.80
CA THR A 76 5.18 12.10 -13.71
C THR A 76 5.96 11.78 -12.44
N GLY A 77 5.30 11.23 -11.43
CA GLY A 77 5.83 11.03 -10.09
C GLY A 77 5.91 12.32 -9.26
N GLN A 78 5.31 13.42 -9.74
CA GLN A 78 5.30 14.70 -9.03
C GLN A 78 4.37 14.61 -7.82
N VAL A 79 4.84 15.07 -6.67
CA VAL A 79 4.06 15.18 -5.43
C VAL A 79 4.22 16.58 -4.85
N THR A 80 3.13 17.17 -4.43
CA THR A 80 3.11 18.40 -3.64
C THR A 80 2.46 18.12 -2.29
N TYR A 81 3.17 18.45 -1.24
CA TYR A 81 2.76 18.39 0.16
C TYR A 81 2.36 19.77 0.64
N GLU A 82 1.23 19.88 1.31
CA GLU A 82 0.77 21.10 1.96
C GLU A 82 0.24 20.77 3.36
N SER A 83 0.68 21.53 4.37
CA SER A 83 0.29 21.35 5.78
C SER A 83 0.54 22.64 6.54
N LYS A 84 0.47 22.57 7.87
CA LYS A 84 0.90 23.64 8.78
C LYS A 84 2.04 23.12 9.67
N ASP A 85 2.98 23.99 9.96
CA ASP A 85 4.02 23.70 10.97
C ASP A 85 3.44 23.81 12.40
N LYS A 86 4.29 23.56 13.39
CA LYS A 86 3.95 23.66 14.81
C LYS A 86 3.46 25.04 15.26
N ASP A 87 3.81 26.08 14.51
CA ASP A 87 3.44 27.48 14.77
C ASP A 87 2.18 27.88 13.96
N GLY A 88 1.59 26.92 13.22
CA GLY A 88 0.41 27.13 12.38
C GLY A 88 0.70 27.78 11.02
N LYS A 89 1.97 27.99 10.68
CA LYS A 89 2.35 28.60 9.40
C LYS A 89 2.24 27.58 8.26
N PRO A 90 1.81 28.02 7.06
CA PRO A 90 1.68 27.13 5.92
C PRO A 90 3.05 26.58 5.49
N VAL A 91 3.09 25.30 5.25
CA VAL A 91 4.24 24.58 4.66
C VAL A 91 3.81 24.03 3.31
N LYS A 92 4.62 24.26 2.28
CA LYS A 92 4.43 23.70 0.95
C LYS A 92 5.76 23.19 0.42
N VAL A 93 5.79 21.89 0.04
CA VAL A 93 6.97 21.23 -0.52
C VAL A 93 6.55 20.44 -1.75
N SER A 94 7.27 20.64 -2.87
CA SER A 94 7.07 19.85 -4.08
C SER A 94 8.34 19.06 -4.37
N TYR A 95 8.17 17.79 -4.77
CA TYR A 95 9.27 16.91 -5.10
C TYR A 95 8.83 15.86 -6.14
N ASN A 96 9.79 15.18 -6.74
CA ASN A 96 9.50 14.12 -7.71
C ASN A 96 9.98 12.77 -7.17
N ARG A 97 9.08 11.81 -7.05
CA ARG A 97 9.37 10.47 -6.53
C ARG A 97 10.33 9.67 -7.43
N ASN A 98 10.38 9.98 -8.72
CA ASN A 98 11.35 9.36 -9.64
C ASN A 98 12.78 9.89 -9.44
N GLN A 99 12.95 10.94 -8.60
CA GLN A 99 14.23 11.60 -8.34
C GLN A 99 14.60 11.59 -6.84
N MET A 100 14.11 10.60 -6.09
CA MET A 100 14.31 10.54 -4.63
C MET A 100 15.77 10.51 -4.20
N ASN A 101 16.69 9.98 -5.02
CA ASN A 101 18.13 9.97 -4.69
C ASN A 101 18.68 11.39 -4.47
N SER A 102 18.19 12.39 -5.20
CA SER A 102 18.60 13.79 -5.12
C SER A 102 17.67 14.65 -4.24
N ALA A 103 16.62 14.09 -3.67
CA ALA A 103 15.69 14.82 -2.82
C ALA A 103 16.35 15.29 -1.50
N PRO A 104 15.92 16.42 -0.93
CA PRO A 104 16.38 16.88 0.40
C PRO A 104 16.10 15.86 1.51
N GLY A 105 16.89 15.89 2.60
CA GLY A 105 16.78 14.95 3.71
C GLY A 105 15.39 14.93 4.34
N ASN A 106 14.79 16.09 4.61
CA ASN A 106 13.42 16.17 5.16
C ASN A 106 12.35 15.56 4.24
N VAL A 107 12.58 15.58 2.91
CA VAL A 107 11.67 14.88 1.97
C VAL A 107 11.81 13.38 2.12
N LYS A 108 13.05 12.86 2.19
CA LYS A 108 13.33 11.43 2.32
C LYS A 108 12.89 10.85 3.65
N ASP A 109 13.12 11.59 4.73
CA ASP A 109 12.99 11.07 6.09
C ASP A 109 11.58 11.24 6.67
N ASP A 110 10.83 12.27 6.22
CA ASP A 110 9.54 12.64 6.80
C ASP A 110 8.41 12.75 5.78
N ILE A 111 8.62 13.52 4.70
CA ILE A 111 7.50 13.89 3.80
C ILE A 111 7.10 12.72 2.91
N ASP A 112 8.04 12.09 2.18
CA ASP A 112 7.69 10.96 1.30
C ASP A 112 7.21 9.73 2.07
N PRO A 113 7.77 9.35 3.22
CA PRO A 113 7.16 8.33 4.09
C PRO A 113 5.73 8.65 4.51
N GLY A 114 5.45 9.94 4.79
CA GLY A 114 4.10 10.42 5.05
C GLY A 114 3.17 10.27 3.85
N PHE A 115 3.64 10.66 2.67
CA PHE A 115 2.88 10.47 1.42
C PHE A 115 2.55 9.00 1.17
N VAL A 116 3.53 8.10 1.29
CA VAL A 116 3.30 6.68 1.06
C VAL A 116 2.29 6.12 2.05
N ASN A 117 2.43 6.43 3.35
CA ASN A 117 1.45 6.01 4.34
C ASN A 117 0.03 6.44 3.98
N ASP A 118 -0.16 7.73 3.66
CA ASP A 118 -1.47 8.30 3.38
C ASP A 118 -2.05 7.78 2.06
N ASN A 119 -1.19 7.54 1.07
CA ASN A 119 -1.58 6.98 -0.22
C ASN A 119 -2.04 5.52 -0.08
N TYR A 120 -1.41 4.72 0.79
CA TYR A 120 -1.85 3.37 1.10
C TYR A 120 -3.26 3.37 1.72
N TRP A 121 -3.57 4.28 2.62
CA TRP A 121 -4.92 4.43 3.14
C TRP A 121 -5.90 4.91 2.08
N PHE A 122 -5.47 5.70 1.11
CA PHE A 122 -6.33 6.29 0.10
C PHE A 122 -6.72 5.31 -1.02
N ILE A 123 -5.74 4.55 -1.53
CA ILE A 123 -5.93 3.70 -2.72
C ILE A 123 -5.40 2.26 -2.53
N PHE A 124 -5.43 1.72 -1.34
CA PHE A 124 -4.88 0.40 -1.05
C PHE A 124 -5.36 -0.72 -2.00
N PRO A 125 -6.62 -0.75 -2.48
CA PRO A 125 -7.06 -1.73 -3.47
C PRO A 125 -6.20 -1.79 -4.75
N PHE A 126 -5.60 -0.67 -5.16
CA PHE A 126 -4.64 -0.67 -6.27
C PHE A 126 -3.29 -1.22 -5.85
N HIS A 127 -2.82 -0.92 -4.63
CA HIS A 127 -1.58 -1.50 -4.09
C HIS A 127 -1.64 -3.02 -4.00
N VAL A 128 -2.80 -3.60 -3.67
CA VAL A 128 -3.00 -5.04 -3.72
C VAL A 128 -2.67 -5.61 -5.10
N TYR A 129 -2.94 -4.90 -6.17
CA TYR A 129 -2.64 -5.31 -7.54
C TYR A 129 -1.20 -4.97 -7.96
N TRP A 130 -0.70 -3.79 -7.62
CA TRP A 130 0.61 -3.29 -8.08
C TRP A 130 1.79 -3.91 -7.34
N ASP A 131 1.66 -4.14 -6.03
CA ASP A 131 2.76 -4.57 -5.17
C ASP A 131 2.97 -6.08 -5.29
N THR A 132 3.62 -6.50 -6.37
CA THR A 132 3.79 -7.92 -6.72
C THR A 132 4.68 -8.71 -5.76
N SER A 133 5.48 -8.05 -4.93
CA SER A 133 6.28 -8.67 -3.87
C SER A 133 5.46 -9.14 -2.67
N ALA A 134 4.26 -8.59 -2.48
CA ALA A 134 3.40 -9.00 -1.38
C ALA A 134 2.74 -10.37 -1.63
N THR A 135 2.70 -11.20 -0.60
CA THR A 135 1.94 -12.46 -0.61
C THR A 135 0.47 -12.15 -0.34
N VAL A 136 -0.41 -12.65 -1.20
CA VAL A 136 -1.85 -12.48 -1.05
C VAL A 136 -2.52 -13.82 -0.79
N THR A 137 -3.30 -13.92 0.28
CA THR A 137 -4.14 -15.07 0.60
C THR A 137 -5.60 -14.67 0.69
N VAL A 138 -6.50 -15.60 0.37
CA VAL A 138 -7.95 -15.37 0.34
C VAL A 138 -8.65 -16.39 1.21
N THR A 139 -9.53 -15.93 2.07
CA THR A 139 -10.36 -16.81 2.92
C THR A 139 -11.81 -16.31 2.89
N GLU A 140 -12.70 -17.16 2.45
CA GLU A 140 -14.13 -16.82 2.36
C GLU A 140 -14.82 -16.87 3.72
N LYS A 141 -15.96 -16.16 3.82
CA LYS A 141 -16.88 -16.22 4.99
C LYS A 141 -16.20 -15.91 6.32
N GLN A 142 -15.21 -15.01 6.30
CA GLN A 142 -14.56 -14.54 7.52
C GLN A 142 -15.45 -13.54 8.26
N LYS A 143 -15.49 -13.68 9.57
CA LYS A 143 -16.24 -12.79 10.46
C LYS A 143 -15.70 -11.35 10.36
N LEU A 144 -16.57 -10.38 10.23
CA LEU A 144 -16.17 -8.98 10.26
C LEU A 144 -15.60 -8.62 11.63
N PRO A 145 -14.49 -7.86 11.70
CA PRO A 145 -13.87 -7.46 12.97
C PRO A 145 -14.67 -6.43 13.78
N ILE A 146 -15.50 -5.62 13.14
CA ILE A 146 -16.32 -4.57 13.78
C ILE A 146 -17.80 -4.87 13.66
N GLY A 147 -18.28 -5.05 12.43
CA GLY A 147 -19.68 -5.25 12.11
C GLY A 147 -20.18 -6.66 12.36
N LYS A 148 -21.43 -6.89 11.96
CA LYS A 148 -22.07 -8.21 11.99
C LYS A 148 -21.99 -8.85 10.60
N GLY A 149 -21.83 -10.17 10.56
CA GLY A 149 -21.83 -10.93 9.32
C GLY A 149 -20.44 -11.39 8.91
N THR A 150 -20.29 -11.73 7.63
CA THR A 150 -19.06 -12.28 7.06
C THR A 150 -18.74 -11.60 5.73
N ALA A 151 -17.46 -11.60 5.39
CA ALA A 151 -16.95 -11.11 4.10
C ALA A 151 -15.82 -12.03 3.61
N THR A 152 -15.36 -11.82 2.39
CA THR A 152 -14.13 -12.46 1.90
C THR A 152 -12.93 -11.69 2.43
N LEU A 153 -12.08 -12.36 3.21
CA LEU A 153 -10.82 -11.79 3.67
C LEU A 153 -9.75 -11.92 2.58
N VAL A 154 -9.22 -10.80 2.15
CA VAL A 154 -8.01 -10.70 1.31
C VAL A 154 -6.89 -10.20 2.21
N SER A 155 -5.96 -11.10 2.57
CA SER A 155 -4.81 -10.76 3.42
C SER A 155 -3.58 -10.54 2.55
N VAL A 156 -2.96 -9.37 2.68
CA VAL A 156 -1.79 -8.92 1.92
C VAL A 156 -0.63 -8.75 2.89
N LYS A 157 0.38 -9.61 2.79
CA LYS A 157 1.57 -9.59 3.65
C LYS A 157 2.80 -9.16 2.87
N TYR A 158 3.44 -8.10 3.33
CA TYR A 158 4.70 -7.62 2.77
C TYR A 158 5.90 -8.36 3.36
N PRO A 159 6.92 -8.70 2.55
CA PRO A 159 8.14 -9.31 3.06
C PRO A 159 8.92 -8.34 3.96
N ALA A 160 9.59 -8.87 4.98
CA ALA A 160 10.33 -8.07 5.94
C ALA A 160 11.65 -7.53 5.37
N GLU A 161 12.25 -8.27 4.42
CA GLU A 161 13.59 -7.99 3.88
C GLU A 161 13.56 -7.10 2.63
N LEU A 162 12.45 -7.10 1.91
CA LEU A 162 12.32 -6.26 0.72
C LEU A 162 11.89 -4.87 1.17
N GLY A 163 12.83 -3.94 1.12
CA GLY A 163 12.68 -2.55 1.49
C GLY A 163 11.35 -1.89 1.15
N GLY A 164 11.24 -0.62 1.35
CA GLY A 164 10.03 0.15 1.21
C GLY A 164 9.50 0.56 2.58
N TYR A 165 8.31 1.14 2.59
CA TYR A 165 7.77 1.78 3.78
C TYR A 165 6.91 0.84 4.65
N THR A 166 6.63 -0.38 4.16
CA THR A 166 5.73 -1.36 4.80
C THR A 166 6.39 -2.71 5.11
N PRO A 167 7.67 -2.76 5.55
CA PRO A 167 8.38 -4.03 5.73
C PRO A 167 7.71 -4.91 6.78
N GLY A 168 7.28 -6.11 6.37
CA GLY A 168 6.65 -7.09 7.24
C GLY A 168 5.20 -6.78 7.64
N ASP A 169 4.62 -5.71 7.15
CA ASP A 169 3.24 -5.32 7.45
C ASP A 169 2.24 -6.30 6.84
N THR A 170 1.10 -6.44 7.48
CA THR A 170 -0.05 -7.20 6.96
C THR A 170 -1.27 -6.31 6.89
N TRP A 171 -1.95 -6.37 5.75
CA TRP A 171 -3.15 -5.62 5.48
C TRP A 171 -4.28 -6.58 5.14
N ASN A 172 -5.30 -6.62 5.99
CA ASN A 172 -6.45 -7.50 5.86
C ASN A 172 -7.67 -6.70 5.39
N LEU A 173 -8.10 -6.96 4.16
CA LEU A 173 -9.27 -6.34 3.56
C LEU A 173 -10.44 -7.30 3.64
N TYR A 174 -11.53 -6.87 4.23
CA TYR A 174 -12.79 -7.60 4.26
C TYR A 174 -13.67 -7.12 3.12
N VAL A 175 -13.76 -7.93 2.06
CA VAL A 175 -14.44 -7.60 0.80
C VAL A 175 -15.88 -8.11 0.85
N GLY A 176 -16.83 -7.19 0.76
CA GLY A 176 -18.25 -7.48 0.74
C GLY A 176 -18.75 -8.02 -0.60
N ALA A 177 -20.04 -8.31 -0.69
CA ALA A 177 -20.68 -8.94 -1.85
C ALA A 177 -20.56 -8.11 -3.15
N GLU A 178 -20.44 -6.79 -3.05
CA GLU A 178 -20.28 -5.88 -4.21
C GLU A 178 -18.83 -5.73 -4.67
N GLY A 179 -17.89 -6.53 -4.13
CA GLY A 179 -16.47 -6.40 -4.43
C GLY A 179 -15.81 -5.18 -3.80
N ARG A 180 -16.50 -4.47 -2.88
CA ARG A 180 -15.96 -3.33 -2.13
C ARG A 180 -15.45 -3.79 -0.77
N VAL A 181 -14.37 -3.20 -0.30
CA VAL A 181 -13.88 -3.38 1.08
C VAL A 181 -14.89 -2.75 2.03
N VAL A 182 -15.29 -3.45 3.08
CA VAL A 182 -16.23 -2.94 4.09
C VAL A 182 -15.55 -2.68 5.43
N GLU A 183 -14.53 -3.46 5.75
CA GLU A 183 -13.71 -3.29 6.95
C GLU A 183 -12.27 -3.66 6.65
N PHE A 184 -11.38 -3.19 7.50
CA PHE A 184 -9.96 -3.23 7.25
C PHE A 184 -9.18 -3.41 8.55
N VAL A 185 -8.13 -4.23 8.52
CA VAL A 185 -7.20 -4.40 9.65
C VAL A 185 -5.78 -4.26 9.15
N TYR A 186 -5.08 -3.27 9.66
CA TYR A 186 -3.65 -3.09 9.45
C TYR A 186 -2.88 -3.63 10.65
N LEU A 187 -1.90 -4.47 10.40
CA LEU A 187 -0.99 -5.02 11.39
C LEU A 187 0.42 -4.62 11.03
N ARG A 188 1.02 -3.75 11.84
CA ARG A 188 2.41 -3.33 11.67
C ARG A 188 3.34 -4.49 12.00
N GLY A 189 4.24 -4.79 11.10
CA GLY A 189 5.25 -5.82 11.24
C GLY A 189 6.69 -5.31 11.23
N GLY A 190 7.61 -6.21 10.91
CA GLY A 190 9.03 -5.92 10.83
C GLY A 190 9.66 -5.59 12.18
N PRO A 191 10.74 -4.78 12.20
CA PRO A 191 11.48 -4.42 13.42
C PRO A 191 10.75 -3.36 14.26
N LYS A 192 9.69 -2.75 13.77
CA LYS A 192 8.94 -1.73 14.49
C LYS A 192 8.05 -2.36 15.57
N LYS A 193 7.75 -1.58 16.63
CA LYS A 193 6.78 -2.01 17.63
C LYS A 193 5.46 -2.41 16.96
N PRO A 194 4.91 -3.61 17.22
CA PRO A 194 3.62 -4.00 16.66
C PRO A 194 2.53 -3.00 16.97
N SER A 195 1.63 -2.80 16.04
CA SER A 195 0.44 -1.95 16.18
C SER A 195 -0.68 -2.55 15.34
N ASN A 196 -1.91 -2.39 15.81
CA ASN A 196 -3.12 -2.86 15.14
C ASN A 196 -4.05 -1.68 14.93
N VAL A 197 -4.45 -1.45 13.67
CA VAL A 197 -5.49 -0.47 13.34
C VAL A 197 -6.64 -1.22 12.68
N THR A 198 -7.81 -1.20 13.30
CA THR A 198 -9.04 -1.85 12.81
C THR A 198 -10.08 -0.77 12.54
N THR A 199 -10.51 -0.66 11.29
CA THR A 199 -11.46 0.39 10.87
C THR A 199 -12.53 -0.12 9.94
N THR A 200 -13.63 0.61 9.84
CA THR A 200 -14.54 0.54 8.70
C THR A 200 -13.81 1.02 7.43
N TRP A 201 -14.37 0.66 6.29
CA TRP A 201 -13.96 1.18 4.98
C TRP A 201 -15.23 1.63 4.28
N ALA A 202 -15.51 2.93 4.35
CA ALA A 202 -16.83 3.48 4.05
C ALA A 202 -16.73 4.88 3.40
N GLY A 203 -17.87 5.57 3.25
CA GLY A 203 -17.87 6.93 2.69
C GLY A 203 -17.33 6.94 1.26
N TYR A 204 -17.82 6.03 0.43
CA TYR A 204 -17.32 5.90 -0.91
C TYR A 204 -17.63 7.12 -1.79
N GLU A 205 -16.63 7.58 -2.51
CA GLU A 205 -16.70 8.69 -3.45
C GLU A 205 -16.14 8.29 -4.82
N LYS A 206 -16.67 8.93 -5.86
CA LYS A 206 -16.13 8.85 -7.23
C LYS A 206 -15.24 10.05 -7.51
N ALA A 207 -13.94 9.79 -7.64
CA ALA A 207 -12.96 10.75 -8.13
C ALA A 207 -12.68 10.46 -9.62
N GLY A 208 -13.59 10.91 -10.48
CA GLY A 208 -13.62 10.54 -11.89
C GLY A 208 -13.86 9.03 -12.09
N PRO A 209 -12.94 8.33 -12.74
CA PRO A 209 -13.03 6.89 -12.90
C PRO A 209 -12.67 6.10 -11.63
N LEU A 210 -12.08 6.75 -10.64
CA LEU A 210 -11.65 6.07 -9.42
C LEU A 210 -12.77 6.00 -8.39
N LEU A 211 -12.89 4.86 -7.71
CA LEU A 211 -13.66 4.71 -6.49
C LEU A 211 -12.70 4.82 -5.31
N VAL A 212 -12.97 5.72 -4.38
CA VAL A 212 -12.17 5.90 -3.16
C VAL A 212 -13.05 5.79 -1.93
N SER A 213 -12.48 5.31 -0.82
CA SER A 213 -13.17 5.32 0.48
C SER A 213 -12.67 6.53 1.27
N ALA A 214 -13.57 7.35 1.76
CA ALA A 214 -13.24 8.59 2.46
C ALA A 214 -13.39 8.49 3.99
N GLU A 215 -13.97 7.40 4.53
CA GLU A 215 -14.27 7.26 5.96
C GLU A 215 -13.76 5.93 6.54
N HIS A 216 -12.92 6.01 7.57
CA HIS A 216 -12.34 4.87 8.26
C HIS A 216 -12.41 5.10 9.78
N ARG A 217 -13.47 4.61 10.41
CA ARG A 217 -13.71 4.73 11.86
C ARG A 217 -13.44 3.40 12.55
N GLY A 218 -12.76 3.46 13.70
CA GLY A 218 -12.48 2.26 14.47
C GLY A 218 -11.51 2.49 15.61
N THR A 219 -10.50 1.64 15.72
CA THR A 219 -9.52 1.69 16.81
C THR A 219 -8.09 1.54 16.30
N ALA A 220 -7.16 2.20 16.99
CA ALA A 220 -5.72 1.98 16.90
C ALA A 220 -5.23 1.49 18.27
N ASP A 221 -4.71 0.26 18.32
CA ASP A 221 -4.30 -0.43 19.56
C ASP A 221 -5.40 -0.39 20.62
N GLY A 222 -6.66 -0.63 20.20
CA GLY A 222 -7.84 -0.66 21.06
C GLY A 222 -8.38 0.71 21.49
N LYS A 223 -7.76 1.82 21.06
CA LYS A 223 -8.22 3.19 21.36
C LYS A 223 -8.94 3.79 20.16
N PRO A 224 -9.95 4.64 20.34
CA PRO A 224 -10.66 5.27 19.25
C PRO A 224 -9.73 5.92 18.23
N ALA A 225 -9.97 5.65 16.95
CA ALA A 225 -9.23 6.21 15.83
C ALA A 225 -10.19 6.56 14.69
N HIS A 226 -9.92 7.68 14.04
CA HIS A 226 -10.63 8.11 12.86
C HIS A 226 -9.62 8.56 11.81
N ILE A 227 -9.61 7.88 10.67
CA ILE A 227 -8.85 8.27 9.49
C ILE A 227 -9.88 8.64 8.43
N PHE A 228 -9.72 9.81 7.81
CA PHE A 228 -10.66 10.22 6.77
C PHE A 228 -10.00 11.11 5.73
N PHE A 229 -10.61 11.14 4.56
CA PHE A 229 -10.17 11.98 3.45
C PHE A 229 -11.18 13.09 3.21
N SER A 230 -10.67 14.29 2.96
CA SER A 230 -11.48 15.45 2.59
C SER A 230 -10.83 16.16 1.38
N ASN A 231 -11.60 17.06 0.75
CA ASN A 231 -11.13 17.82 -0.41
C ASN A 231 -10.59 16.92 -1.53
N VAL A 232 -11.22 15.76 -1.73
CA VAL A 232 -10.83 14.84 -2.80
C VAL A 232 -11.23 15.44 -4.13
N ALA A 233 -10.24 15.66 -4.98
CA ALA A 233 -10.42 16.21 -6.33
C ALA A 233 -9.49 15.50 -7.30
N TYR A 234 -9.81 15.54 -8.57
CA TYR A 234 -9.06 14.89 -9.63
C TYR A 234 -8.96 15.74 -10.88
N LYS A 235 -7.98 15.44 -11.70
CA LYS A 235 -7.77 16.00 -13.03
C LYS A 235 -7.59 14.87 -14.03
N LEU A 236 -8.28 14.95 -15.15
CA LEU A 236 -8.16 13.96 -16.23
C LEU A 236 -7.07 14.38 -17.22
N ALA A 237 -6.47 13.40 -17.86
CA ALA A 237 -5.48 13.60 -18.91
C ALA A 237 -6.05 14.47 -20.04
N GLY A 238 -5.29 15.48 -20.44
CA GLY A 238 -5.70 16.45 -21.46
C GLY A 238 -6.66 17.53 -20.95
N SER A 239 -6.91 17.60 -19.64
CA SER A 239 -7.75 18.64 -19.03
C SER A 239 -6.97 19.41 -17.95
N ASP A 240 -7.06 20.74 -17.97
CA ASP A 240 -6.52 21.58 -16.91
C ASP A 240 -7.49 21.82 -15.76
N LYS A 241 -8.72 21.28 -15.88
CA LYS A 241 -9.77 21.49 -14.90
C LYS A 241 -9.72 20.48 -13.77
N TRP A 242 -9.69 20.97 -12.54
CA TRP A 242 -9.97 20.20 -11.34
C TRP A 242 -11.46 19.96 -11.18
N MET A 243 -11.81 18.74 -10.79
CA MET A 243 -13.17 18.31 -10.50
C MET A 243 -13.21 17.67 -9.12
N ASP A 244 -14.17 18.04 -8.30
CA ASP A 244 -14.35 17.45 -6.98
C ASP A 244 -14.92 16.03 -7.10
N ALA A 245 -14.52 15.15 -6.16
CA ALA A 245 -15.15 13.85 -6.03
C ALA A 245 -16.61 14.00 -5.57
N THR A 246 -17.44 13.03 -5.93
CA THR A 246 -18.86 13.00 -5.59
C THR A 246 -19.21 11.70 -4.87
N PRO A 247 -20.20 11.71 -3.93
CA PRO A 247 -20.63 10.50 -3.27
C PRO A 247 -20.94 9.37 -4.26
N ALA A 248 -20.41 8.17 -4.01
CA ALA A 248 -20.75 6.98 -4.77
C ALA A 248 -22.03 6.35 -4.17
N LYS A 249 -23.01 6.07 -5.04
CA LYS A 249 -24.20 5.33 -4.66
C LYS A 249 -23.91 3.88 -4.38
#